data_d0bbb98a6398f4b9a2a75659bc33160d
#
_entry.id   d0bbb98a6398f4b9a2a75659bc33160d
#
_cell.length_a   1.000
_cell.length_b   1.000
_cell.length_c   1.000
_cell.angle_alpha   90.00
_cell.angle_beta   90.00
_cell.angle_gamma   90.00
#
_symmetry.space_group_name_H-M   'P 1'
#
loop_
_entity.id
_entity.type
_entity.pdbx_description
1 polymer ?
#
loop_
_entity_poly.entity_id
_entity_poly.type
_entity_poly.pdbx_seq_one_letter_code
_entity_poly.pdbx_strand_id
1 'polypeptide(L)'
;IYEGKYISFENYMNEFISGFRRAYDCIKADPEVLVGMCQPIMKKSVRYLFRNTQEYYMYITSFNFPELMRNQAKRQLSLWHMNRGLHCNETYRVKILTYEMQCVYDGIIPIFYADGKNLLMGDDEYIENYFQRDNEQQLKLRVEKLSDWDKDFQTKVIQSALLMYAKKKDNWDGQLGQPQPKIGELTAERIAKWVFNAAVLTGDKMEWTSVIYGKDGWTKAGKADIYLYNGLSGIFLFFEAMWQKKHENFYHSVVEQLKKQLCEHTDILIQNGSNHQSDRMGLFDGEASVAFTYWIMYKLTAEESYIVYAKKQCQFILDNDYQVTSDDLIQGRAGIIILLLLMYK
;
A
#
# COMPACT_ATOMS: atom_id res chain seq x y z
N ILE A 1 -11.35 -14.23 25.28
CA ILE A 1 -12.48 -14.92 25.95
C ILE A 1 -12.29 -14.70 27.45
N TYR A 2 -13.25 -14.08 28.10
CA TYR A 2 -13.26 -13.89 29.55
C TYR A 2 -14.39 -14.72 30.14
N GLU A 3 -14.10 -15.55 31.13
CA GLU A 3 -15.07 -16.49 31.74
C GLU A 3 -15.90 -17.32 30.72
N GLY A 4 -15.26 -17.77 29.65
CA GLY A 4 -15.91 -18.53 28.60
C GLY A 4 -16.81 -17.72 27.66
N LYS A 5 -16.97 -16.41 27.90
CA LYS A 5 -17.74 -15.50 27.04
C LYS A 5 -16.84 -14.76 26.09
N TYR A 6 -17.29 -14.58 24.87
CA TYR A 6 -16.60 -13.79 23.89
C TYR A 6 -16.83 -12.31 24.17
N ILE A 7 -15.75 -11.56 24.30
CA ILE A 7 -15.81 -10.10 24.48
C ILE A 7 -15.71 -9.47 23.11
N SER A 8 -16.70 -8.67 22.73
CA SER A 8 -16.65 -7.86 21.51
C SER A 8 -15.77 -6.64 21.73
N PHE A 9 -14.86 -6.35 20.76
CA PHE A 9 -14.03 -5.14 20.78
C PHE A 9 -14.83 -3.85 20.66
N GLU A 10 -16.04 -3.91 20.11
CA GLU A 10 -16.95 -2.76 19.97
C GLU A 10 -17.24 -2.08 21.30
N ASN A 11 -17.34 -2.88 22.38
CA ASN A 11 -17.65 -2.37 23.72
C ASN A 11 -16.47 -1.59 24.35
N TYR A 12 -15.26 -1.71 23.81
CA TYR A 12 -14.02 -1.10 24.35
C TYR A 12 -13.31 -0.19 23.34
N MET A 13 -13.96 0.09 22.21
CA MET A 13 -13.34 0.87 21.14
C MET A 13 -12.94 2.27 21.61
N ASN A 14 -13.79 2.93 22.37
CA ASN A 14 -13.54 4.29 22.86
C ASN A 14 -12.37 4.34 23.84
N GLU A 15 -12.30 3.37 24.74
CA GLU A 15 -11.21 3.24 25.71
C GLU A 15 -9.88 2.95 25.00
N PHE A 16 -9.89 2.06 24.02
CA PHE A 16 -8.73 1.73 23.22
C PHE A 16 -8.20 2.96 22.46
N ILE A 17 -9.10 3.68 21.79
CA ILE A 17 -8.76 4.90 21.05
C ILE A 17 -8.27 6.00 21.99
N SER A 18 -8.92 6.18 23.14
CA SER A 18 -8.50 7.15 24.13
C SER A 18 -7.09 6.84 24.69
N GLY A 19 -6.81 5.55 24.94
CA GLY A 19 -5.49 5.09 25.37
C GLY A 19 -4.43 5.36 24.29
N PHE A 20 -4.70 5.03 23.03
CA PHE A 20 -3.83 5.30 21.90
C PHE A 20 -3.52 6.81 21.78
N ARG A 21 -4.54 7.66 21.76
CA ARG A 21 -4.38 9.12 21.61
C ARG A 21 -3.54 9.71 22.75
N ARG A 22 -3.76 9.29 24.00
CA ARG A 22 -2.96 9.74 25.14
C ARG A 22 -1.49 9.31 24.99
N ALA A 23 -1.24 8.05 24.65
CA ALA A 23 0.12 7.56 24.42
C ALA A 23 0.80 8.33 23.28
N TYR A 24 0.08 8.57 22.18
CA TYR A 24 0.58 9.36 21.06
C TYR A 24 0.96 10.78 21.48
N ASP A 25 0.10 11.46 22.23
CA ASP A 25 0.36 12.84 22.73
C ASP A 25 1.56 12.88 23.69
N CYS A 26 1.72 11.89 24.55
CA CYS A 26 2.91 11.77 25.41
C CYS A 26 4.20 11.64 24.60
N ILE A 27 4.20 10.77 23.58
CA ILE A 27 5.39 10.57 22.72
C ILE A 27 5.69 11.83 21.91
N LYS A 28 4.64 12.49 21.39
CA LYS A 28 4.78 13.73 20.61
C LYS A 28 5.30 14.89 21.47
N ALA A 29 4.93 14.94 22.74
CA ALA A 29 5.36 15.99 23.66
C ALA A 29 6.84 15.90 24.02
N ASP A 30 7.38 14.68 24.18
CA ASP A 30 8.79 14.44 24.49
C ASP A 30 9.32 13.21 23.73
N PRO A 31 9.63 13.37 22.42
CA PRO A 31 10.10 12.29 21.58
C PRO A 31 11.46 11.73 22.00
N GLU A 32 12.33 12.53 22.59
CA GLU A 32 13.67 12.11 23.00
C GLU A 32 13.63 11.08 24.14
N VAL A 33 12.63 11.16 25.01
CA VAL A 33 12.40 10.14 26.06
C VAL A 33 12.14 8.77 25.42
N LEU A 34 11.28 8.69 24.39
CA LEU A 34 11.04 7.44 23.68
C LEU A 34 12.32 6.91 23.01
N VAL A 35 13.04 7.78 22.29
CA VAL A 35 14.30 7.40 21.63
C VAL A 35 15.30 6.87 22.67
N GLY A 36 15.45 7.54 23.81
CA GLY A 36 16.32 7.10 24.91
C GLY A 36 15.92 5.74 25.48
N MET A 37 14.62 5.51 25.72
CA MET A 37 14.10 4.23 26.22
C MET A 37 14.33 3.08 25.23
N CYS A 38 14.31 3.35 23.92
CA CYS A 38 14.49 2.35 22.88
C CYS A 38 15.98 2.04 22.60
N GLN A 39 16.94 2.82 23.07
CA GLN A 39 18.38 2.64 22.81
C GLN A 39 18.89 1.19 23.00
N PRO A 40 18.54 0.46 24.08
CA PRO A 40 19.02 -0.90 24.26
C PRO A 40 18.51 -1.88 23.18
N ILE A 41 17.32 -1.59 22.61
CA ILE A 41 16.68 -2.41 21.57
C ILE A 41 17.25 -2.08 20.19
N MET A 42 17.54 -0.79 19.94
CA MET A 42 18.01 -0.32 18.63
C MET A 42 19.39 -0.90 18.24
N LYS A 43 20.18 -1.32 19.21
CA LYS A 43 21.49 -1.95 19.01
C LYS A 43 21.42 -3.44 18.69
N LYS A 44 20.24 -4.04 18.72
CA LYS A 44 20.07 -5.47 18.44
C LYS A 44 19.78 -5.69 16.96
N SER A 45 20.29 -6.81 16.44
CA SER A 45 19.93 -7.30 15.12
C SER A 45 18.43 -7.63 15.08
N VAL A 46 17.76 -7.18 14.01
CA VAL A 46 16.32 -7.35 13.83
C VAL A 46 16.07 -8.24 12.60
N ARG A 47 15.20 -9.23 12.73
CA ARG A 47 14.83 -10.07 11.59
C ARG A 47 14.26 -9.22 10.47
N TYR A 48 14.81 -9.41 9.27
CA TYR A 48 14.36 -8.77 8.05
C TYR A 48 13.68 -9.78 7.12
N LEU A 49 12.61 -9.39 6.43
CA LEU A 49 11.85 -10.27 5.56
C LEU A 49 11.77 -9.65 4.16
N PHE A 50 12.30 -10.33 3.15
CA PHE A 50 12.07 -9.98 1.75
C PHE A 50 10.72 -10.49 1.25
N ARG A 51 10.26 -11.62 1.81
CA ARG A 51 9.00 -12.28 1.45
C ARG A 51 8.27 -12.74 2.69
N ASN A 52 6.97 -12.94 2.54
CA ASN A 52 6.18 -13.63 3.55
C ASN A 52 6.71 -15.07 3.74
N THR A 53 6.79 -15.51 4.98
CA THR A 53 7.21 -16.89 5.32
C THR A 53 6.37 -17.95 4.60
N GLN A 54 5.09 -17.68 4.37
CA GLN A 54 4.20 -18.56 3.62
C GLN A 54 4.61 -18.71 2.15
N GLU A 55 5.17 -17.68 1.52
CA GLU A 55 5.70 -17.78 0.16
C GLU A 55 6.86 -18.76 0.08
N TYR A 56 7.81 -18.71 1.04
CA TYR A 56 8.89 -19.70 1.09
C TYR A 56 8.38 -21.11 1.30
N TYR A 57 7.39 -21.28 2.17
CA TYR A 57 6.76 -22.59 2.37
C TYR A 57 6.13 -23.12 1.08
N MET A 58 5.46 -22.28 0.31
CA MET A 58 4.89 -22.65 -1.00
C MET A 58 5.99 -23.02 -2.00
N TYR A 59 7.09 -22.28 -2.07
CA TYR A 59 8.24 -22.63 -2.92
C TYR A 59 8.85 -23.98 -2.52
N ILE A 60 9.11 -24.22 -1.22
CA ILE A 60 9.64 -25.47 -0.72
C ILE A 60 8.71 -26.63 -1.07
N THR A 61 7.41 -26.48 -0.85
CA THR A 61 6.42 -27.51 -1.16
C THR A 61 6.35 -27.79 -2.66
N SER A 62 6.26 -26.75 -3.49
CA SER A 62 6.20 -26.91 -4.95
C SER A 62 7.48 -27.51 -5.53
N PHE A 63 8.64 -27.11 -5.02
CA PHE A 63 9.94 -27.58 -5.44
C PHE A 63 10.14 -29.10 -5.19
N ASN A 64 9.44 -29.65 -4.20
CA ASN A 64 9.47 -31.06 -3.85
C ASN A 64 8.33 -31.88 -4.47
N PHE A 65 7.58 -31.34 -5.44
CA PHE A 65 6.58 -32.11 -6.16
C PHE A 65 7.24 -33.24 -6.99
N PRO A 66 6.62 -34.44 -7.06
CA PRO A 66 7.18 -35.59 -7.75
C PRO A 66 7.57 -35.36 -9.21
N GLU A 67 6.81 -34.48 -9.92
CA GLU A 67 7.09 -34.10 -11.30
C GLU A 67 8.41 -33.34 -11.46
N LEU A 68 8.74 -32.49 -10.50
CA LEU A 68 10.01 -31.74 -10.50
C LEU A 68 11.16 -32.60 -10.01
N MET A 69 10.91 -33.50 -9.04
CA MET A 69 11.94 -34.38 -8.51
C MET A 69 12.48 -35.38 -9.55
N ARG A 70 11.69 -35.73 -10.59
CA ARG A 70 12.11 -36.61 -11.69
C ARG A 70 13.05 -35.93 -12.68
N ASN A 71 13.14 -34.60 -12.70
CA ASN A 71 13.98 -33.88 -13.64
C ASN A 71 14.70 -32.74 -12.93
N GLN A 72 15.97 -32.96 -12.62
CA GLN A 72 16.77 -31.98 -11.88
C GLN A 72 16.88 -30.61 -12.58
N ALA A 73 16.96 -30.58 -13.91
CA ALA A 73 17.02 -29.33 -14.65
C ALA A 73 15.73 -28.53 -14.52
N LYS A 74 14.56 -29.16 -14.65
CA LYS A 74 13.26 -28.51 -14.40
C LYS A 74 13.14 -28.05 -12.95
N ARG A 75 13.62 -28.87 -12.02
CA ARG A 75 13.62 -28.56 -10.59
C ARG A 75 14.43 -27.28 -10.31
N GLN A 76 15.65 -27.17 -10.85
CA GLN A 76 16.47 -25.97 -10.71
C GLN A 76 15.83 -24.75 -11.40
N LEU A 77 15.29 -24.92 -12.62
CA LEU A 77 14.60 -23.84 -13.33
C LEU A 77 13.38 -23.32 -12.56
N SER A 78 12.68 -24.16 -11.81
CA SER A 78 11.53 -23.73 -11.01
C SER A 78 11.91 -22.72 -9.92
N LEU A 79 13.13 -22.75 -9.40
CA LEU A 79 13.63 -21.77 -8.42
C LEU A 79 13.76 -20.37 -8.99
N TRP A 80 13.98 -20.23 -10.33
CA TRP A 80 14.04 -18.93 -10.96
C TRP A 80 12.73 -18.13 -10.87
N HIS A 81 11.59 -18.80 -10.62
CA HIS A 81 10.34 -18.11 -10.33
C HIS A 81 10.44 -17.23 -9.07
N MET A 82 11.37 -17.52 -8.16
CA MET A 82 11.65 -16.71 -6.99
C MET A 82 12.20 -15.32 -7.33
N ASN A 83 12.75 -15.11 -8.54
CA ASN A 83 13.14 -13.78 -8.99
C ASN A 83 11.94 -12.82 -9.11
N ARG A 84 10.75 -13.36 -9.37
CA ARG A 84 9.52 -12.59 -9.40
C ARG A 84 9.12 -12.19 -7.99
N GLY A 85 8.75 -10.92 -7.80
CA GLY A 85 8.30 -10.40 -6.50
C GLY A 85 9.40 -10.27 -5.43
N LEU A 86 10.69 -10.42 -5.79
CA LEU A 86 11.78 -10.07 -4.91
C LEU A 86 12.01 -8.54 -4.95
N HIS A 87 11.62 -7.85 -3.91
CA HIS A 87 11.84 -6.41 -3.75
C HIS A 87 13.11 -6.17 -2.94
N CYS A 88 14.20 -5.88 -3.64
CA CYS A 88 15.50 -5.61 -3.03
C CYS A 88 16.30 -4.62 -3.89
N ASN A 89 17.41 -4.13 -3.35
CA ASN A 89 18.35 -3.32 -4.14
C ASN A 89 18.93 -4.17 -5.28
N GLU A 90 18.82 -3.67 -6.52
CA GLU A 90 19.26 -4.39 -7.75
C GLU A 90 20.73 -4.79 -7.71
N THR A 91 21.59 -3.96 -7.12
CA THR A 91 23.02 -4.26 -6.97
C THR A 91 23.28 -5.59 -6.25
N TYR A 92 22.40 -5.95 -5.33
CA TYR A 92 22.54 -7.14 -4.48
C TYR A 92 21.56 -8.26 -4.82
N ARG A 93 20.69 -8.06 -5.82
CA ARG A 93 19.62 -8.99 -6.20
C ARG A 93 20.12 -10.42 -6.42
N VAL A 94 21.18 -10.56 -7.22
CA VAL A 94 21.71 -11.89 -7.53
C VAL A 94 22.21 -12.59 -6.28
N LYS A 95 22.90 -11.89 -5.39
CA LYS A 95 23.42 -12.46 -4.13
C LYS A 95 22.29 -12.90 -3.21
N ILE A 96 21.28 -12.04 -3.01
CA ILE A 96 20.12 -12.34 -2.17
C ILE A 96 19.30 -13.50 -2.75
N LEU A 97 19.03 -13.47 -4.06
CA LEU A 97 18.27 -14.52 -4.74
C LEU A 97 19.00 -15.88 -4.67
N THR A 98 20.33 -15.89 -4.86
CA THR A 98 21.11 -17.12 -4.77
C THR A 98 21.02 -17.74 -3.38
N TYR A 99 21.13 -16.92 -2.34
CA TYR A 99 20.95 -17.40 -0.96
C TYR A 99 19.53 -17.93 -0.70
N GLU A 100 18.48 -17.21 -1.15
CA GLU A 100 17.09 -17.68 -1.03
C GLU A 100 16.88 -19.01 -1.76
N MET A 101 17.39 -19.12 -3.00
CA MET A 101 17.27 -20.34 -3.81
C MET A 101 17.98 -21.53 -3.16
N GLN A 102 19.16 -21.32 -2.58
CA GLN A 102 19.89 -22.35 -1.87
C GLN A 102 19.12 -22.83 -0.63
N CYS A 103 18.61 -21.91 0.19
CA CYS A 103 17.79 -22.27 1.35
C CYS A 103 16.55 -23.09 0.94
N VAL A 104 15.82 -22.67 -0.10
CA VAL A 104 14.65 -23.40 -0.60
C VAL A 104 15.04 -24.76 -1.16
N TYR A 105 16.18 -24.86 -1.85
CA TYR A 105 16.72 -26.14 -2.32
C TYR A 105 16.96 -27.12 -1.18
N ASP A 106 17.48 -26.62 -0.05
CA ASP A 106 17.76 -27.39 1.17
C ASP A 106 16.52 -27.59 2.06
N GLY A 107 15.35 -27.08 1.64
CA GLY A 107 14.10 -27.17 2.41
C GLY A 107 14.04 -26.25 3.62
N ILE A 108 14.85 -25.19 3.64
CA ILE A 108 14.99 -24.24 4.75
C ILE A 108 14.36 -22.91 4.37
N ILE A 109 13.66 -22.27 5.30
CA ILE A 109 13.18 -20.89 5.13
C ILE A 109 14.36 -19.94 5.33
N PRO A 110 14.68 -19.07 4.35
CA PRO A 110 15.77 -18.10 4.47
C PRO A 110 15.63 -17.20 5.69
N ILE A 111 16.74 -16.92 6.35
CA ILE A 111 16.81 -16.04 7.51
C ILE A 111 17.70 -14.83 7.17
N PHE A 112 17.15 -13.65 7.36
CA PHE A 112 17.86 -12.39 7.18
C PHE A 112 17.76 -11.55 8.45
N TYR A 113 18.79 -10.79 8.75
CA TYR A 113 18.80 -9.81 9.84
C TYR A 113 19.33 -8.46 9.36
N ALA A 114 18.71 -7.41 9.84
CA ALA A 114 19.27 -6.06 9.80
C ALA A 114 20.11 -5.84 11.07
N ASP A 115 21.41 -5.62 10.91
CA ASP A 115 22.35 -5.31 11.97
C ASP A 115 23.00 -3.96 11.70
N GLY A 116 22.52 -2.94 12.36
CA GLY A 116 22.83 -1.55 12.01
C GLY A 116 22.42 -1.27 10.56
N LYS A 117 23.40 -0.99 9.69
CA LYS A 117 23.19 -0.80 8.23
C LYS A 117 23.44 -2.06 7.41
N ASN A 118 23.88 -3.13 8.01
CA ASN A 118 24.27 -4.34 7.30
C ASN A 118 23.09 -5.32 7.19
N LEU A 119 23.04 -6.07 6.09
CA LEU A 119 22.13 -7.18 5.91
C LEU A 119 22.91 -8.49 6.13
N LEU A 120 22.54 -9.25 7.14
CA LEU A 120 23.08 -10.59 7.40
C LEU A 120 22.19 -11.64 6.73
N MET A 121 22.81 -12.65 6.14
CA MET A 121 22.17 -13.78 5.44
C MET A 121 22.67 -15.10 6.06
N GLY A 122 21.82 -15.74 6.89
CA GLY A 122 22.25 -16.85 7.70
C GLY A 122 23.30 -16.46 8.74
N ASP A 123 24.23 -17.36 9.01
CA ASP A 123 25.24 -17.19 10.06
C ASP A 123 26.55 -16.54 9.54
N ASP A 124 26.87 -16.71 8.24
CA ASP A 124 28.23 -16.45 7.73
C ASP A 124 28.31 -15.36 6.63
N GLU A 125 27.19 -14.99 5.99
CA GLU A 125 27.20 -14.05 4.90
C GLU A 125 26.56 -12.70 5.29
N TYR A 126 27.16 -11.60 4.79
CA TYR A 126 26.59 -10.29 5.00
C TYR A 126 26.83 -9.37 3.79
N ILE A 127 26.01 -8.32 3.72
CA ILE A 127 26.14 -7.21 2.77
C ILE A 127 26.29 -5.94 3.59
N GLU A 128 27.47 -5.31 3.47
CA GLU A 128 27.75 -4.06 4.17
C GLU A 128 26.94 -2.90 3.60
N ASN A 129 26.50 -2.01 4.47
CA ASN A 129 25.79 -0.79 4.11
C ASN A 129 24.58 -1.01 3.17
N TYR A 130 23.90 -2.14 3.31
CA TYR A 130 22.71 -2.45 2.53
C TYR A 130 21.57 -1.48 2.83
N PHE A 131 21.38 -1.14 4.10
CA PHE A 131 20.35 -0.19 4.53
C PHE A 131 20.91 1.23 4.56
N GLN A 132 20.16 2.17 4.01
CA GLN A 132 20.52 3.60 4.03
C GLN A 132 20.61 4.15 5.46
N ARG A 133 19.80 3.61 6.37
CA ARG A 133 19.63 4.05 7.76
C ARG A 133 19.64 2.86 8.71
N ASP A 134 20.25 3.05 9.86
CA ASP A 134 20.14 2.10 10.98
C ASP A 134 18.81 2.25 11.73
N ASN A 135 18.57 1.38 12.71
CA ASN A 135 17.35 1.34 13.47
C ASN A 135 17.08 2.66 14.26
N GLU A 136 18.13 3.29 14.80
CA GLU A 136 18.01 4.55 15.53
C GLU A 136 17.61 5.70 14.61
N GLN A 137 18.26 5.81 13.46
CA GLN A 137 17.92 6.80 12.45
C GLN A 137 16.49 6.63 11.92
N GLN A 138 16.03 5.37 11.76
CA GLN A 138 14.66 5.09 11.38
C GLN A 138 13.66 5.50 12.47
N LEU A 139 13.95 5.22 13.72
CA LEU A 139 13.10 5.63 14.84
C LEU A 139 12.99 7.16 14.92
N LYS A 140 14.11 7.87 14.88
CA LYS A 140 14.14 9.35 14.90
C LYS A 140 13.26 9.93 13.79
N LEU A 141 13.41 9.45 12.56
CA LEU A 141 12.56 9.89 11.44
C LEU A 141 11.06 9.59 11.64
N ARG A 142 10.72 8.49 12.30
CA ARG A 142 9.31 8.18 12.62
C ARG A 142 8.76 9.16 13.64
N VAL A 143 9.55 9.46 14.63
CA VAL A 143 9.18 10.38 15.71
C VAL A 143 9.05 11.83 15.20
N GLU A 144 9.94 12.28 14.32
CA GLU A 144 9.86 13.59 13.65
C GLU A 144 8.57 13.78 12.82
N LYS A 145 7.97 12.70 12.35
CA LYS A 145 6.73 12.74 11.57
C LYS A 145 5.45 12.75 12.40
N LEU A 146 5.56 12.67 13.72
CA LEU A 146 4.38 12.71 14.60
C LEU A 146 3.68 14.07 14.47
N SER A 147 2.38 14.02 14.23
CA SER A 147 1.54 15.21 14.03
C SER A 147 0.10 14.93 14.47
N ASP A 148 -0.71 15.98 14.66
CA ASP A 148 -2.12 15.79 14.97
C ASP A 148 -2.87 15.12 13.82
N TRP A 149 -2.47 15.42 12.59
CA TRP A 149 -3.00 14.74 11.41
C TRP A 149 -2.69 13.23 11.44
N ASP A 150 -1.43 12.84 11.65
CA ASP A 150 -1.07 11.41 11.72
C ASP A 150 -1.82 10.72 12.85
N LYS A 151 -1.94 11.37 14.03
CA LYS A 151 -2.74 10.87 15.15
C LYS A 151 -4.19 10.60 14.75
N ASP A 152 -4.83 11.53 14.06
CA ASP A 152 -6.21 11.39 13.61
C ASP A 152 -6.34 10.33 12.51
N PHE A 153 -5.38 10.27 11.60
CA PHE A 153 -5.33 9.22 10.58
C PHE A 153 -5.17 7.83 11.19
N GLN A 154 -4.19 7.64 12.08
CA GLN A 154 -3.97 6.37 12.78
C GLN A 154 -5.18 5.97 13.64
N THR A 155 -5.85 6.94 14.27
CA THR A 155 -7.11 6.71 14.99
C THR A 155 -8.17 6.12 14.07
N LYS A 156 -8.35 6.65 12.85
CA LYS A 156 -9.32 6.12 11.88
C LYS A 156 -8.91 4.74 11.35
N VAL A 157 -7.61 4.49 11.15
CA VAL A 157 -7.10 3.16 10.79
C VAL A 157 -7.43 2.14 11.88
N ILE A 158 -7.21 2.48 13.15
CA ILE A 158 -7.54 1.63 14.31
C ILE A 158 -9.04 1.34 14.34
N GLN A 159 -9.88 2.37 14.22
CA GLN A 159 -11.34 2.20 14.19
C GLN A 159 -11.78 1.25 13.08
N SER A 160 -11.27 1.47 11.85
CA SER A 160 -11.59 0.62 10.70
C SER A 160 -11.14 -0.83 10.91
N ALA A 161 -9.95 -1.05 11.46
CA ALA A 161 -9.43 -2.38 11.73
C ALA A 161 -10.25 -3.11 12.79
N LEU A 162 -10.64 -2.44 13.88
CA LEU A 162 -11.46 -3.02 14.94
C LEU A 162 -12.87 -3.38 14.42
N LEU A 163 -13.48 -2.51 13.60
CA LEU A 163 -14.78 -2.78 12.98
C LEU A 163 -14.73 -3.96 12.01
N MET A 164 -13.66 -4.09 11.21
CA MET A 164 -13.48 -5.23 10.32
C MET A 164 -13.35 -6.55 11.11
N TYR A 165 -12.65 -6.53 12.25
CA TYR A 165 -12.49 -7.72 13.09
C TYR A 165 -13.79 -8.12 13.78
N ALA A 166 -14.54 -7.15 14.31
CA ALA A 166 -15.84 -7.38 14.96
C ALA A 166 -16.85 -8.05 14.02
N LYS A 167 -16.92 -7.57 12.77
CA LYS A 167 -17.86 -8.10 11.74
C LYS A 167 -17.52 -9.47 11.18
N LYS A 168 -16.28 -9.92 11.25
CA LYS A 168 -15.89 -11.25 10.75
C LYS A 168 -16.56 -12.39 11.48
N LYS A 169 -17.22 -12.14 12.62
CA LYS A 169 -17.78 -13.15 13.52
C LYS A 169 -19.30 -13.34 13.41
N ASP A 170 -20.02 -12.28 13.13
CA ASP A 170 -21.45 -12.36 12.89
C ASP A 170 -21.68 -12.41 11.38
N ASN A 171 -22.47 -13.38 10.91
CA ASN A 171 -22.93 -13.41 9.52
C ASN A 171 -23.32 -11.99 9.13
N TRP A 172 -22.69 -11.44 8.13
CA TRP A 172 -22.79 -10.04 7.73
C TRP A 172 -24.25 -9.62 7.52
N ASP A 173 -24.86 -9.02 8.53
CA ASP A 173 -26.19 -8.38 8.46
C ASP A 173 -26.12 -6.92 7.98
N GLY A 174 -25.05 -6.51 7.31
CA GLY A 174 -24.99 -5.24 6.58
C GLY A 174 -25.08 -3.95 7.40
N GLN A 175 -25.14 -4.01 8.73
CA GLN A 175 -25.27 -2.80 9.56
C GLN A 175 -23.92 -2.32 10.07
N LEU A 176 -23.25 -1.50 9.27
CA LEU A 176 -22.32 -0.49 9.78
C LEU A 176 -23.12 0.43 10.70
N GLY A 177 -22.70 0.64 11.96
CA GLY A 177 -23.41 1.35 13.04
C GLY A 177 -23.94 2.77 12.80
N GLN A 178 -24.23 3.12 11.54
CA GLN A 178 -25.12 4.19 11.14
C GLN A 178 -26.28 3.57 10.36
N PRO A 179 -27.53 4.05 10.56
CA PRO A 179 -28.65 3.58 9.76
C PRO A 179 -28.27 3.72 8.29
N GLN A 180 -28.17 2.58 7.59
CA GLN A 180 -27.98 2.63 6.13
C GLN A 180 -29.19 3.34 5.55
N PRO A 181 -29.02 4.41 4.78
CA PRO A 181 -30.13 5.03 4.09
C PRO A 181 -30.79 3.98 3.21
N LYS A 182 -32.12 3.90 3.24
CA LYS A 182 -32.86 3.06 2.30
C LYS A 182 -32.38 3.37 0.88
N ILE A 183 -32.22 2.34 0.05
CA ILE A 183 -31.63 2.45 -1.30
C ILE A 183 -32.23 3.62 -2.12
N GLY A 184 -33.52 3.94 -1.93
CA GLY A 184 -34.19 5.11 -2.55
C GLY A 184 -33.82 6.48 -2.00
N GLU A 185 -33.04 6.56 -0.90
CA GLU A 185 -32.64 7.83 -0.26
C GLU A 185 -31.16 8.20 -0.53
N LEU A 186 -30.40 7.33 -1.20
CA LEU A 186 -29.01 7.58 -1.56
C LEU A 186 -28.97 8.51 -2.79
N THR A 187 -28.71 9.80 -2.54
CA THR A 187 -28.36 10.73 -3.62
C THR A 187 -26.86 10.89 -3.76
N ALA A 188 -26.41 11.34 -4.95
CA ALA A 188 -24.99 11.58 -5.19
C ALA A 188 -24.43 12.61 -4.20
N GLU A 189 -25.24 13.63 -3.82
CA GLU A 189 -24.86 14.66 -2.85
C GLU A 189 -24.65 14.07 -1.43
N ARG A 190 -25.51 13.14 -1.01
CA ARG A 190 -25.36 12.46 0.28
C ARG A 190 -24.11 11.59 0.28
N ILE A 191 -23.84 10.89 -0.81
CA ILE A 191 -22.60 10.10 -0.98
C ILE A 191 -21.39 11.01 -0.95
N ALA A 192 -21.39 12.14 -1.66
CA ALA A 192 -20.29 13.11 -1.66
C ALA A 192 -20.00 13.63 -0.25
N LYS A 193 -21.02 14.03 0.51
CA LYS A 193 -20.86 14.46 1.90
C LYS A 193 -20.33 13.35 2.78
N TRP A 194 -20.81 12.14 2.61
CA TRP A 194 -20.34 10.99 3.38
C TRP A 194 -18.87 10.66 3.08
N VAL A 195 -18.47 10.64 1.80
CA VAL A 195 -17.08 10.43 1.37
C VAL A 195 -16.18 11.52 1.92
N PHE A 196 -16.59 12.79 1.81
CA PHE A 196 -15.83 13.92 2.35
C PHE A 196 -15.65 13.82 3.87
N ASN A 197 -16.72 13.52 4.63
CA ASN A 197 -16.65 13.39 6.09
C ASN A 197 -15.80 12.19 6.55
N ALA A 198 -15.61 11.19 5.69
CA ALA A 198 -14.73 10.06 5.97
C ALA A 198 -13.24 10.41 5.77
N ALA A 199 -12.93 11.52 5.10
CA ALA A 199 -11.56 11.96 4.90
C ALA A 199 -10.90 12.43 6.20
N VAL A 200 -9.58 12.28 6.25
CA VAL A 200 -8.71 12.97 7.20
C VAL A 200 -8.07 14.13 6.47
N LEU A 201 -8.32 15.35 6.95
CA LEU A 201 -7.87 16.57 6.29
C LEU A 201 -6.60 17.09 6.96
N THR A 202 -5.61 17.45 6.18
CA THR A 202 -4.39 18.10 6.64
C THR A 202 -3.95 19.16 5.66
N GLY A 203 -4.21 20.41 5.97
CA GLY A 203 -3.87 21.54 5.09
C GLY A 203 -4.44 21.30 3.68
N ASP A 204 -3.54 20.96 2.76
CA ASP A 204 -3.82 20.72 1.36
C ASP A 204 -3.89 19.23 0.96
N LYS A 205 -3.94 18.32 1.93
CA LYS A 205 -4.04 16.86 1.69
C LYS A 205 -5.31 16.27 2.26
N MET A 206 -5.87 15.35 1.50
CA MET A 206 -7.03 14.54 1.88
C MET A 206 -6.66 13.06 1.79
N GLU A 207 -6.88 12.33 2.88
CA GLU A 207 -6.57 10.92 2.98
C GLU A 207 -7.79 10.14 3.43
N TRP A 208 -7.95 8.94 2.90
CA TRP A 208 -9.01 8.01 3.31
C TRP A 208 -8.42 6.70 3.81
N THR A 209 -9.15 6.04 4.67
CA THR A 209 -8.87 4.65 5.03
C THR A 209 -9.56 3.70 4.05
N SER A 210 -8.89 2.62 3.69
CA SER A 210 -9.41 1.58 2.82
C SER A 210 -9.08 0.20 3.35
N VAL A 211 -9.73 -0.81 2.80
CA VAL A 211 -9.43 -2.21 3.05
C VAL A 211 -8.36 -2.64 2.06
N ILE A 212 -7.22 -3.05 2.59
CA ILE A 212 -6.10 -3.57 1.80
C ILE A 212 -6.16 -5.09 1.85
N TYR A 213 -6.21 -5.72 0.68
CA TYR A 213 -6.15 -7.18 0.54
C TYR A 213 -4.69 -7.60 0.42
N GLY A 214 -4.20 -8.35 1.42
CA GLY A 214 -2.86 -8.92 1.38
C GLY A 214 -2.80 -10.14 0.46
N LYS A 215 -1.61 -10.42 -0.11
CA LYS A 215 -1.34 -11.64 -0.89
C LYS A 215 -1.55 -12.93 -0.08
N ASP A 216 -1.53 -12.82 1.24
CA ASP A 216 -1.80 -13.89 2.22
C ASP A 216 -3.30 -14.16 2.48
N GLY A 217 -4.19 -13.47 1.76
CA GLY A 217 -5.63 -13.56 1.94
C GLY A 217 -6.18 -12.84 3.17
N TRP A 218 -5.33 -12.16 3.96
CA TRP A 218 -5.76 -11.34 5.07
C TRP A 218 -6.13 -9.94 4.61
N THR A 219 -7.18 -9.40 5.17
CA THR A 219 -7.57 -8.01 4.97
C THR A 219 -7.06 -7.16 6.14
N LYS A 220 -6.57 -5.97 5.84
CA LYS A 220 -6.17 -4.97 6.83
C LYS A 220 -6.72 -3.61 6.48
N ALA A 221 -6.98 -2.78 7.48
CA ALA A 221 -7.25 -1.37 7.26
C ALA A 221 -5.92 -0.64 7.02
N GLY A 222 -5.94 0.31 6.10
CA GLY A 222 -4.78 1.12 5.79
C GLY A 222 -5.18 2.37 5.01
N LYS A 223 -4.20 3.11 4.54
CA LYS A 223 -4.41 4.28 3.67
C LYS A 223 -4.95 3.83 2.32
N ALA A 224 -5.94 4.54 1.79
CA ALA A 224 -6.40 4.34 0.41
C ALA A 224 -5.26 4.62 -0.57
N ASP A 225 -5.19 3.82 -1.63
CA ASP A 225 -4.23 4.00 -2.71
C ASP A 225 -4.50 5.24 -3.55
N ILE A 226 -3.60 5.55 -4.46
CA ILE A 226 -3.78 6.60 -5.46
C ILE A 226 -4.64 6.14 -6.65
N TYR A 227 -4.80 4.82 -6.83
CA TYR A 227 -5.36 4.21 -8.03
C TYR A 227 -6.87 4.37 -8.18
N LEU A 228 -7.39 3.97 -9.35
CA LEU A 228 -8.79 4.20 -9.72
C LEU A 228 -9.77 3.27 -8.97
N TYR A 229 -9.41 1.98 -8.82
CA TYR A 229 -10.35 0.96 -8.34
C TYR A 229 -10.78 1.17 -6.88
N ASN A 230 -9.85 1.49 -5.98
CA ASN A 230 -10.11 1.61 -4.55
C ASN A 230 -9.33 2.78 -3.90
N GLY A 231 -9.08 3.85 -4.66
CA GLY A 231 -8.24 4.95 -4.22
C GLY A 231 -8.66 6.34 -4.68
N LEU A 232 -7.72 7.26 -4.57
CA LEU A 232 -7.95 8.68 -4.75
C LEU A 232 -8.40 9.06 -6.17
N SER A 233 -7.92 8.36 -7.21
CA SER A 233 -8.32 8.62 -8.60
C SER A 233 -9.82 8.43 -8.82
N GLY A 234 -10.42 7.39 -8.22
CA GLY A 234 -11.88 7.18 -8.29
C GLY A 234 -12.67 8.25 -7.56
N ILE A 235 -12.19 8.65 -6.37
CA ILE A 235 -12.79 9.74 -5.59
C ILE A 235 -12.69 11.06 -6.36
N PHE A 236 -11.55 11.33 -6.99
CA PHE A 236 -11.33 12.52 -7.82
C PHE A 236 -12.34 12.64 -8.97
N LEU A 237 -12.49 11.57 -9.76
CA LEU A 237 -13.47 11.54 -10.87
C LEU A 237 -14.91 11.73 -10.37
N PHE A 238 -15.26 11.17 -9.22
CA PHE A 238 -16.57 11.33 -8.62
C PHE A 238 -16.83 12.80 -8.23
N PHE A 239 -15.90 13.45 -7.56
CA PHE A 239 -16.06 14.86 -7.17
C PHE A 239 -16.03 15.80 -8.37
N GLU A 240 -15.25 15.50 -9.42
CA GLU A 240 -15.30 16.24 -10.68
C GLU A 240 -16.69 16.13 -11.33
N ALA A 241 -17.26 14.93 -11.42
CA ALA A 241 -18.61 14.76 -11.95
C ALA A 241 -19.65 15.53 -11.14
N MET A 242 -19.48 15.62 -9.81
CA MET A 242 -20.33 16.44 -8.94
C MET A 242 -20.14 17.92 -9.21
N TRP A 243 -18.90 18.37 -9.40
CA TRP A 243 -18.59 19.76 -9.75
C TRP A 243 -19.23 20.16 -11.10
N GLN A 244 -19.03 19.36 -12.13
CA GLN A 244 -19.61 19.60 -13.46
C GLN A 244 -21.14 19.70 -13.44
N LYS A 245 -21.79 18.96 -12.54
CA LYS A 245 -23.25 18.93 -12.44
C LYS A 245 -23.83 20.05 -11.56
N LYS A 246 -23.14 20.42 -10.48
CA LYS A 246 -23.70 21.29 -9.43
C LYS A 246 -23.06 22.68 -9.37
N HIS A 247 -21.81 22.82 -9.83
CA HIS A 247 -21.03 24.07 -9.78
C HIS A 247 -20.91 24.68 -8.37
N GLU A 248 -20.95 23.82 -7.32
CA GLU A 248 -20.77 24.26 -5.94
C GLU A 248 -19.28 24.29 -5.57
N ASN A 249 -18.77 25.39 -5.01
CA ASN A 249 -17.37 25.59 -4.64
C ASN A 249 -16.81 24.47 -3.74
N PHE A 250 -17.68 23.83 -2.95
CA PHE A 250 -17.30 22.67 -2.13
C PHE A 250 -16.71 21.54 -2.97
N TYR A 251 -17.36 21.15 -4.07
CA TYR A 251 -16.85 20.07 -4.94
C TYR A 251 -15.57 20.49 -5.64
N HIS A 252 -15.49 21.72 -6.09
CA HIS A 252 -14.30 22.25 -6.74
C HIS A 252 -13.08 22.25 -5.81
N SER A 253 -13.24 22.63 -4.55
CA SER A 253 -12.15 22.63 -3.59
C SER A 253 -11.58 21.20 -3.34
N VAL A 254 -12.45 20.19 -3.32
CA VAL A 254 -12.02 18.79 -3.20
C VAL A 254 -11.27 18.33 -4.46
N VAL A 255 -11.77 18.70 -5.64
CA VAL A 255 -11.13 18.41 -6.93
C VAL A 255 -9.72 19.00 -6.98
N GLU A 256 -9.53 20.27 -6.62
CA GLU A 256 -8.22 20.91 -6.65
C GLU A 256 -7.22 20.27 -5.68
N GLN A 257 -7.67 19.88 -4.49
CA GLN A 257 -6.81 19.17 -3.53
C GLN A 257 -6.38 17.79 -4.05
N LEU A 258 -7.31 17.02 -4.61
CA LEU A 258 -7.01 15.70 -5.17
C LEU A 258 -6.13 15.79 -6.43
N LYS A 259 -6.39 16.78 -7.31
CA LYS A 259 -5.54 17.08 -8.47
C LYS A 259 -4.10 17.28 -8.05
N LYS A 260 -3.87 18.13 -7.03
CA LYS A 260 -2.53 18.39 -6.51
C LYS A 260 -1.86 17.09 -6.03
N GLN A 261 -2.58 16.25 -5.27
CA GLN A 261 -2.03 15.00 -4.75
C GLN A 261 -1.68 14.00 -5.88
N LEU A 262 -2.51 13.90 -6.93
CA LEU A 262 -2.21 13.07 -8.10
C LEU A 262 -0.99 13.59 -8.86
N CYS A 263 -0.90 14.90 -9.08
CA CYS A 263 0.25 15.50 -9.76
C CYS A 263 1.55 15.31 -8.97
N GLU A 264 1.53 15.51 -7.65
CA GLU A 264 2.67 15.24 -6.77
C GLU A 264 3.11 13.77 -6.85
N HIS A 265 2.17 12.83 -6.89
CA HIS A 265 2.49 11.40 -7.07
C HIS A 265 3.26 11.15 -8.37
N THR A 266 2.75 11.66 -9.49
CA THR A 266 3.41 11.51 -10.80
C THR A 266 4.80 12.14 -10.82
N ASP A 267 4.97 13.34 -10.26
CA ASP A 267 6.27 14.01 -10.21
C ASP A 267 7.28 13.24 -9.34
N ILE A 268 6.85 12.66 -8.22
CA ILE A 268 7.68 11.79 -7.36
C ILE A 268 8.10 10.51 -8.10
N LEU A 269 7.18 9.89 -8.85
CA LEU A 269 7.49 8.70 -9.66
C LEU A 269 8.60 9.00 -10.68
N ILE A 270 8.48 10.10 -11.39
CA ILE A 270 9.45 10.50 -12.41
C ILE A 270 10.80 10.82 -11.79
N GLN A 271 10.83 11.51 -10.64
CA GLN A 271 12.07 11.81 -9.92
C GLN A 271 12.78 10.55 -9.42
N ASN A 272 12.05 9.55 -8.98
CA ASN A 272 12.61 8.28 -8.50
C ASN A 272 12.99 7.33 -9.65
N GLY A 273 12.44 7.50 -10.84
CA GLY A 273 12.72 6.70 -12.02
C GLY A 273 12.61 5.21 -11.76
N SER A 274 13.57 4.43 -12.27
CA SER A 274 13.62 2.96 -12.11
C SER A 274 13.85 2.48 -10.66
N ASN A 275 14.16 3.38 -9.73
CA ASN A 275 14.23 3.04 -8.30
C ASN A 275 12.85 2.91 -7.65
N HIS A 276 11.79 3.34 -8.33
CA HIS A 276 10.42 3.15 -7.87
C HIS A 276 9.95 1.76 -8.27
N GLN A 277 9.83 0.87 -7.30
CA GLN A 277 9.29 -0.47 -7.50
C GLN A 277 7.79 -0.46 -7.25
N SER A 278 7.01 -0.30 -8.33
CA SER A 278 5.58 -0.58 -8.31
C SER A 278 5.33 -1.84 -9.13
N ASP A 279 4.82 -2.88 -8.48
CA ASP A 279 4.36 -4.10 -9.15
C ASP A 279 2.93 -3.94 -9.73
N ARG A 280 2.33 -2.77 -9.55
CA ARG A 280 0.95 -2.44 -9.93
C ARG A 280 0.95 -1.40 -11.06
N MET A 281 0.85 -1.87 -12.30
CA MET A 281 0.91 -1.02 -13.50
C MET A 281 -0.43 -0.95 -14.27
N GLY A 282 -1.46 -1.68 -13.82
CA GLY A 282 -2.71 -1.89 -14.58
C GLY A 282 -3.61 -0.68 -14.73
N LEU A 283 -4.61 -0.82 -15.62
CA LEU A 283 -5.54 0.24 -16.01
C LEU A 283 -6.49 0.67 -14.89
N PHE A 284 -6.87 -0.24 -13.99
CA PHE A 284 -7.79 0.05 -12.89
C PHE A 284 -7.09 0.02 -11.53
N ASP A 285 -6.07 -0.82 -11.39
CA ASP A 285 -5.33 -1.00 -10.15
C ASP A 285 -3.81 -0.95 -10.44
N GLY A 286 -3.28 0.25 -10.58
CA GLY A 286 -1.88 0.52 -10.89
C GLY A 286 -1.66 1.88 -11.56
N GLU A 287 -0.42 2.13 -11.96
CA GLU A 287 0.02 3.43 -12.47
C GLU A 287 -0.71 3.85 -13.76
N ALA A 288 -1.13 2.90 -14.61
CA ALA A 288 -1.94 3.21 -15.79
C ALA A 288 -3.33 3.77 -15.42
N SER A 289 -3.84 3.47 -14.22
CA SER A 289 -5.11 4.03 -13.75
C SER A 289 -5.02 5.54 -13.48
N VAL A 290 -3.87 6.00 -13.03
CA VAL A 290 -3.59 7.43 -12.81
C VAL A 290 -3.52 8.16 -14.15
N ALA A 291 -2.79 7.60 -15.14
CA ALA A 291 -2.74 8.14 -16.50
C ALA A 291 -4.14 8.17 -17.15
N PHE A 292 -4.93 7.12 -16.96
CA PHE A 292 -6.30 7.03 -17.45
C PHE A 292 -7.20 8.09 -16.80
N THR A 293 -7.04 8.32 -15.52
CA THR A 293 -7.76 9.38 -14.79
C THR A 293 -7.45 10.76 -15.37
N TYR A 294 -6.18 11.08 -15.63
CA TYR A 294 -5.80 12.34 -16.29
C TYR A 294 -6.38 12.44 -17.71
N TRP A 295 -6.35 11.35 -18.47
CA TRP A 295 -6.93 11.34 -19.81
C TRP A 295 -8.44 11.61 -19.77
N ILE A 296 -9.20 11.00 -18.86
CA ILE A 296 -10.63 11.26 -18.65
C ILE A 296 -10.82 12.74 -18.29
N MET A 297 -10.02 13.27 -17.37
CA MET A 297 -10.13 14.69 -16.97
C MET A 297 -9.88 15.65 -18.13
N TYR A 298 -8.87 15.36 -18.96
CA TYR A 298 -8.64 16.12 -20.18
C TYR A 298 -9.85 16.09 -21.13
N LYS A 299 -10.46 14.93 -21.33
CA LYS A 299 -11.67 14.79 -22.17
C LYS A 299 -12.89 15.55 -21.61
N LEU A 300 -13.00 15.65 -20.28
CA LEU A 300 -14.11 16.33 -19.62
C LEU A 300 -13.93 17.84 -19.56
N THR A 301 -12.71 18.32 -19.32
CA THR A 301 -12.44 19.73 -18.99
C THR A 301 -11.72 20.48 -20.10
N ALA A 302 -11.10 19.78 -21.05
CA ALA A 302 -10.17 20.30 -22.07
C ALA A 302 -8.95 21.06 -21.47
N GLU A 303 -8.63 20.83 -20.19
CA GLU A 303 -7.48 21.45 -19.54
C GLU A 303 -6.18 20.72 -19.94
N GLU A 304 -5.28 21.42 -20.62
CA GLU A 304 -4.04 20.88 -21.19
C GLU A 304 -3.10 20.27 -20.14
N SER A 305 -3.13 20.73 -18.90
CA SER A 305 -2.29 20.19 -17.83
C SER A 305 -2.51 18.68 -17.64
N TYR A 306 -3.75 18.20 -17.77
CA TYR A 306 -4.07 16.80 -17.59
C TYR A 306 -3.45 15.90 -18.66
N ILE A 307 -3.48 16.31 -19.94
CA ILE A 307 -2.87 15.48 -21.00
C ILE A 307 -1.33 15.47 -20.87
N VAL A 308 -0.73 16.55 -20.38
CA VAL A 308 0.70 16.58 -20.07
C VAL A 308 1.05 15.55 -18.98
N TYR A 309 0.30 15.51 -17.89
CA TYR A 309 0.51 14.56 -16.82
C TYR A 309 0.20 13.12 -17.26
N ALA A 310 -0.84 12.90 -18.06
CA ALA A 310 -1.14 11.60 -18.64
C ALA A 310 0.03 11.06 -19.47
N LYS A 311 0.65 11.90 -20.33
CA LYS A 311 1.82 11.53 -21.13
C LYS A 311 3.03 11.21 -20.26
N LYS A 312 3.31 12.03 -19.24
CA LYS A 312 4.39 11.77 -18.27
C LYS A 312 4.22 10.40 -17.59
N GLN A 313 3.02 10.11 -17.12
CA GLN A 313 2.70 8.85 -16.45
C GLN A 313 2.82 7.65 -17.41
N CYS A 314 2.36 7.80 -18.66
CA CYS A 314 2.52 6.76 -19.68
C CYS A 314 3.99 6.50 -20.02
N GLN A 315 4.82 7.54 -20.10
CA GLN A 315 6.26 7.37 -20.33
C GLN A 315 6.90 6.56 -19.19
N PHE A 316 6.57 6.89 -17.93
CA PHE A 316 7.02 6.11 -16.78
C PHE A 316 6.63 4.63 -16.89
N ILE A 317 5.38 4.33 -17.30
CA ILE A 317 4.90 2.95 -17.46
C ILE A 317 5.70 2.22 -18.55
N LEU A 318 5.96 2.88 -19.69
CA LEU A 318 6.71 2.29 -20.81
C LEU A 318 8.18 2.02 -20.42
N ASP A 319 8.78 2.90 -19.63
CA ASP A 319 10.16 2.75 -19.16
C ASP A 319 10.31 1.64 -18.10
N ASN A 320 9.18 1.21 -17.50
CA ASN A 320 9.12 0.21 -16.43
C ASN A 320 8.22 -1.00 -16.74
N ASP A 321 7.92 -1.28 -17.99
CA ASP A 321 7.00 -2.35 -18.44
C ASP A 321 7.45 -3.75 -18.01
N TYR A 322 8.75 -3.96 -17.79
CA TYR A 322 9.33 -5.20 -17.27
C TYR A 322 8.82 -5.58 -15.87
N GLN A 323 8.29 -4.64 -15.11
CA GLN A 323 7.72 -4.88 -13.78
C GLN A 323 6.32 -5.49 -13.85
N VAL A 324 5.66 -5.45 -15.02
CA VAL A 324 4.29 -5.98 -15.18
C VAL A 324 4.31 -7.50 -15.19
N THR A 325 3.66 -8.10 -14.21
CA THR A 325 3.64 -9.56 -14.02
C THR A 325 2.36 -10.23 -14.50
N SER A 326 1.31 -9.46 -14.83
CA SER A 326 0.00 -9.93 -15.26
C SER A 326 -0.35 -9.44 -16.67
N ASP A 327 -1.17 -10.19 -17.38
CA ASP A 327 -1.67 -9.83 -18.71
C ASP A 327 -3.16 -9.44 -18.72
N ASP A 328 -3.81 -9.40 -17.54
CA ASP A 328 -5.22 -9.05 -17.41
C ASP A 328 -5.51 -7.55 -17.64
N LEU A 329 -6.82 -7.22 -17.68
CA LEU A 329 -7.29 -5.85 -17.92
C LEU A 329 -7.09 -4.95 -16.70
N ILE A 330 -7.21 -5.48 -15.47
CA ILE A 330 -7.29 -4.68 -14.25
C ILE A 330 -5.91 -4.26 -13.78
N GLN A 331 -4.97 -5.22 -13.70
CA GLN A 331 -3.61 -5.02 -13.15
C GLN A 331 -2.50 -5.20 -14.18
N GLY A 332 -2.85 -5.69 -15.39
CA GLY A 332 -1.89 -6.20 -16.36
C GLY A 332 -1.75 -5.41 -17.66
N ARG A 333 -0.98 -6.00 -18.58
CA ARG A 333 -0.60 -5.40 -19.88
C ARG A 333 -1.78 -5.09 -20.81
N ALA A 334 -2.84 -5.92 -20.79
CA ALA A 334 -4.02 -5.65 -21.62
C ALA A 334 -4.64 -4.29 -21.30
N GLY A 335 -4.71 -3.93 -20.02
CA GLY A 335 -5.19 -2.62 -19.58
C GLY A 335 -4.30 -1.47 -20.06
N ILE A 336 -2.99 -1.63 -19.99
CA ILE A 336 -2.01 -0.63 -20.47
C ILE A 336 -2.16 -0.41 -21.97
N ILE A 337 -2.28 -1.49 -22.77
CA ILE A 337 -2.48 -1.41 -24.21
C ILE A 337 -3.75 -0.63 -24.56
N ILE A 338 -4.86 -0.90 -23.85
CA ILE A 338 -6.12 -0.16 -24.05
C ILE A 338 -5.92 1.33 -23.75
N LEU A 339 -5.26 1.69 -22.67
CA LEU A 339 -4.97 3.09 -22.34
C LEU A 339 -4.20 3.77 -23.47
N LEU A 340 -3.11 3.16 -23.95
CA LEU A 340 -2.28 3.72 -25.00
C LEU A 340 -3.05 3.89 -26.31
N LEU A 341 -3.93 2.93 -26.66
CA LEU A 341 -4.81 3.03 -27.84
C LEU A 341 -5.85 4.15 -27.70
N LEU A 342 -6.38 4.37 -26.50
CA LEU A 342 -7.31 5.49 -26.23
C LEU A 342 -6.62 6.85 -26.32
N MET A 343 -5.37 6.94 -25.91
CA MET A 343 -4.59 8.18 -25.96
C MET A 343 -4.03 8.48 -27.35
N TYR A 344 -3.87 7.45 -28.23
CA TYR A 344 -3.41 7.63 -29.62
C TYR A 344 -4.49 8.27 -30.51
N LYS A 345 -5.77 8.06 -30.23
CA LYS A 345 -6.91 8.67 -30.92
C LYS A 345 -7.14 10.12 -30.50
#